data_8f4eb62e57de2b7a4ed2ec62e781a5d1
#
_entry.id   8f4eb62e57de2b7a4ed2ec62e781a5d1
#
_cell.length_a   1.000
_cell.length_b   1.000
_cell.length_c   1.000
_cell.angle_alpha   90.00
_cell.angle_beta   90.00
_cell.angle_gamma   90.00
#
_symmetry.space_group_name_H-M   'P 1'
#
loop_
_entity.id
_entity.type
_entity.pdbx_description
1 polymer ?
#
loop_
_entity_poly.entity_id
_entity_poly.type
_entity_poly.pdbx_seq_one_letter_code
_entity_poly.pdbx_strand_id
1 'polypeptide(L)'
;MLRIHHFNPLIPDNIADPSLSKFGDTYYLYGTTDIDKGLSQAGTPVVWKSKDFVNWSFDGSHIVGFDWHKGHEYVNAKGEKKTGYFRYWAPGRVVEKNGEYYLYTTFVKPDENARTYVLKSDRPEGPFLFAGRNSISSHSLDGFDQSCIAPDIDGEPFVDDDGTAYLFWRRRMAARMTDDWQHLTGDTVVMSTARQGYSEGPVMFKRKGIYYYIYTLRGNQNYVNAYMMSRQSPLSGFEKPEGNDIFLFSSIADNVWGPGHGNVFYNEETDDYIFVYLEYGDGGTTRQVYANRMEFNEDGTIKTLVPDEKGVGYLAVSQEQRENKALKASFSASSIRSPRTSKVEIETQPNCPLADKTSLVKVERTHIYHPGNAGDRSNGTRWMAETNDDHPWLMVDLGEAMQVTECQFAFVHPAEGHAWHLEKSNDGTNWQPCAGVKEVKACSPHVVTVGDKVRYLRLHIDKGAAGLWEWKIY
;
A
#
# COMPACT_ATOMS: atom_id res chain seq x y z
N MET A 1 -12.71 28.14 7.91
CA MET A 1 -11.82 27.71 6.82
C MET A 1 -12.31 26.33 6.40
N LEU A 2 -12.74 26.13 5.16
CA LEU A 2 -13.04 24.81 4.62
C LEU A 2 -11.71 24.03 4.61
N ARG A 3 -11.56 23.00 5.47
CA ARG A 3 -10.38 22.14 5.43
C ARG A 3 -10.42 21.39 4.09
N ILE A 4 -9.35 21.51 3.33
CA ILE A 4 -9.19 20.79 2.07
C ILE A 4 -9.18 19.30 2.42
N HIS A 5 -10.04 18.52 1.77
CA HIS A 5 -10.03 17.07 1.92
C HIS A 5 -8.78 16.51 1.20
N HIS A 6 -7.89 15.91 1.95
CA HIS A 6 -6.74 15.18 1.43
C HIS A 6 -7.09 13.70 1.41
N PHE A 7 -7.15 13.09 0.21
CA PHE A 7 -7.42 11.67 0.01
C PHE A 7 -6.13 10.85 -0.14
N ASN A 8 -4.99 11.52 -0.36
CA ASN A 8 -3.68 10.92 -0.26
C ASN A 8 -3.01 11.29 1.09
N PRO A 9 -2.22 10.38 1.67
CA PRO A 9 -2.06 8.99 1.24
C PRO A 9 -3.40 8.22 1.25
N LEU A 10 -3.59 7.36 0.23
CA LEU A 10 -4.77 6.49 0.15
C LEU A 10 -4.79 5.50 1.33
N ILE A 11 -3.61 4.93 1.63
CA ILE A 11 -3.33 4.16 2.83
C ILE A 11 -2.03 4.68 3.44
N PRO A 12 -2.08 5.17 4.69
CA PRO A 12 -1.01 6.01 5.23
C PRO A 12 0.19 5.28 5.82
N ASP A 13 0.17 3.96 6.01
CA ASP A 13 1.13 3.34 6.92
C ASP A 13 1.70 2.01 6.44
N ASN A 14 3.03 1.97 6.33
CA ASN A 14 3.84 0.76 6.15
C ASN A 14 3.36 -0.17 5.01
N ILE A 15 2.91 0.41 3.93
CA ILE A 15 2.47 -0.32 2.75
C ILE A 15 3.13 0.25 1.49
N ALA A 16 3.59 -0.64 0.61
CA ALA A 16 4.31 -0.27 -0.59
C ALA A 16 3.94 -1.17 -1.78
N ASP A 17 4.48 -0.84 -2.95
CA ASP A 17 4.37 -1.63 -4.16
C ASP A 17 2.90 -2.06 -4.43
N PRO A 18 1.95 -1.09 -4.41
CA PRO A 18 0.53 -1.40 -4.43
C PRO A 18 0.08 -1.96 -5.77
N SER A 19 -0.83 -2.93 -5.72
CA SER A 19 -1.63 -3.34 -6.85
C SER A 19 -3.12 -3.29 -6.51
N LEU A 20 -3.93 -2.84 -7.45
CA LEU A 20 -5.35 -2.59 -7.25
C LEU A 20 -6.18 -3.37 -8.27
N SER A 21 -7.19 -4.07 -7.78
CA SER A 21 -8.21 -4.75 -8.57
C SER A 21 -9.60 -4.41 -8.06
N LYS A 22 -10.60 -4.48 -8.93
CA LYS A 22 -12.02 -4.36 -8.55
C LYS A 22 -12.75 -5.63 -8.94
N PHE A 23 -13.45 -6.24 -8.00
CA PHE A 23 -14.32 -7.39 -8.23
C PHE A 23 -15.70 -7.10 -7.64
N GLY A 24 -16.70 -7.16 -8.51
CA GLY A 24 -18.03 -6.70 -8.15
C GLY A 24 -18.03 -5.21 -7.78
N ASP A 25 -18.55 -4.88 -6.62
CA ASP A 25 -18.63 -3.51 -6.10
C ASP A 25 -17.48 -3.13 -5.15
N THR A 26 -16.44 -3.99 -5.04
CA THR A 26 -15.38 -3.85 -4.04
C THR A 26 -14.03 -3.68 -4.71
N TYR A 27 -13.28 -2.66 -4.26
CA TYR A 27 -11.88 -2.44 -4.58
C TYR A 27 -11.02 -3.23 -3.60
N TYR A 28 -9.99 -3.90 -4.11
CA TYR A 28 -9.01 -4.69 -3.35
C TYR A 28 -7.62 -4.15 -3.64
N LEU A 29 -6.93 -3.69 -2.60
CA LEU A 29 -5.58 -3.20 -2.70
C LEU A 29 -4.65 -4.14 -1.94
N TYR A 30 -3.69 -4.69 -2.66
CA TYR A 30 -2.61 -5.54 -2.16
C TYR A 30 -1.32 -4.73 -2.17
N GLY A 31 -0.40 -5.03 -1.28
CA GLY A 31 0.88 -4.33 -1.24
C GLY A 31 1.88 -5.02 -0.34
N THR A 32 3.13 -4.69 -0.50
CA THR A 32 4.17 -5.02 0.46
C THR A 32 3.82 -4.42 1.81
N THR A 33 3.78 -5.23 2.86
CA THR A 33 3.60 -4.72 4.22
C THR A 33 4.97 -4.55 4.86
N ASP A 34 5.37 -3.31 5.04
CA ASP A 34 6.61 -2.96 5.75
C ASP A 34 6.40 -2.98 7.27
N ILE A 35 7.49 -3.09 8.00
CA ILE A 35 7.54 -2.83 9.43
C ILE A 35 8.65 -1.82 9.73
N ASP A 36 8.60 -1.19 10.88
CA ASP A 36 9.51 -0.08 11.29
C ASP A 36 11.01 -0.47 11.39
N LYS A 37 11.38 -1.67 10.94
CA LYS A 37 12.77 -2.20 10.99
C LYS A 37 13.44 -2.28 9.62
N GLY A 38 12.87 -1.63 8.62
CA GLY A 38 13.37 -1.62 7.25
C GLY A 38 13.06 -2.91 6.48
N LEU A 39 13.73 -3.09 5.32
CA LEU A 39 13.42 -4.18 4.38
C LEU A 39 13.89 -5.57 4.81
N SER A 40 14.55 -5.72 5.95
CA SER A 40 15.04 -7.02 6.48
C SER A 40 13.95 -7.91 7.05
N GLN A 41 12.80 -7.34 7.38
CA GLN A 41 11.61 -8.03 7.85
C GLN A 41 10.40 -7.46 7.13
N ALA A 42 9.34 -8.26 7.00
CA ALA A 42 8.05 -7.81 6.50
C ALA A 42 6.98 -7.99 7.57
N GLY A 43 5.97 -7.15 7.51
CA GLY A 43 4.76 -7.34 8.30
C GLY A 43 3.89 -8.45 7.71
N THR A 44 2.81 -8.75 8.41
CA THR A 44 1.79 -9.71 7.95
C THR A 44 1.15 -9.19 6.66
N PRO A 45 1.11 -9.97 5.56
CA PRO A 45 0.43 -9.57 4.35
C PRO A 45 -1.07 -9.34 4.58
N VAL A 46 -1.56 -8.19 4.20
CA VAL A 46 -2.97 -7.81 4.33
C VAL A 46 -3.53 -7.32 3.00
N VAL A 47 -4.84 -7.49 2.78
CA VAL A 47 -5.54 -6.90 1.65
C VAL A 47 -6.52 -5.85 2.15
N TRP A 48 -6.34 -4.63 1.69
CA TRP A 48 -7.24 -3.54 1.99
C TRP A 48 -8.45 -3.57 1.05
N LYS A 49 -9.64 -3.36 1.59
CA LYS A 49 -10.90 -3.36 0.85
C LYS A 49 -11.62 -2.04 1.00
N SER A 50 -12.24 -1.58 -0.08
CA SER A 50 -13.09 -0.39 -0.08
C SER A 50 -14.24 -0.55 -1.07
N LYS A 51 -15.39 0.04 -0.75
CA LYS A 51 -16.54 0.15 -1.67
C LYS A 51 -16.67 1.53 -2.31
N ASP A 52 -15.90 2.50 -1.84
CA ASP A 52 -16.01 3.90 -2.27
C ASP A 52 -14.66 4.54 -2.64
N PHE A 53 -13.56 3.78 -2.53
CA PHE A 53 -12.19 4.23 -2.78
C PHE A 53 -11.60 5.20 -1.74
N VAL A 54 -12.32 5.51 -0.68
CA VAL A 54 -11.89 6.44 0.39
C VAL A 54 -11.82 5.74 1.74
N ASN A 55 -12.84 4.93 2.05
CA ASN A 55 -12.90 4.21 3.31
C ASN A 55 -12.33 2.80 3.11
N TRP A 56 -11.11 2.59 3.59
CA TRP A 56 -10.37 1.34 3.44
C TRP A 56 -10.33 0.56 4.74
N SER A 57 -10.43 -0.77 4.63
CA SER A 57 -10.39 -1.67 5.78
C SER A 57 -9.73 -3.00 5.43
N PHE A 58 -9.14 -3.66 6.44
CA PHE A 58 -8.73 -5.06 6.34
C PHE A 58 -9.00 -5.79 7.65
N ASP A 59 -9.07 -7.12 7.61
CA ASP A 59 -9.25 -7.98 8.77
C ASP A 59 -8.42 -9.27 8.61
N GLY A 60 -7.23 -9.27 9.22
CA GLY A 60 -6.28 -10.37 9.19
C GLY A 60 -5.48 -10.53 7.90
N SER A 61 -4.69 -11.58 7.84
CA SER A 61 -3.80 -11.91 6.73
C SER A 61 -4.54 -12.58 5.58
N HIS A 62 -4.18 -12.25 4.35
CA HIS A 62 -4.67 -12.94 3.17
C HIS A 62 -3.79 -14.11 2.70
N ILE A 63 -2.65 -14.33 3.35
CA ILE A 63 -1.78 -15.49 3.16
C ILE A 63 -1.59 -16.17 4.50
N VAL A 64 -2.04 -17.40 4.59
CA VAL A 64 -2.01 -18.19 5.82
C VAL A 64 -0.89 -19.25 5.78
N GLY A 65 -0.52 -19.76 6.95
CA GLY A 65 0.48 -20.84 7.08
C GLY A 65 1.93 -20.36 7.17
N PHE A 66 2.16 -19.04 7.29
CA PHE A 66 3.47 -18.45 7.54
C PHE A 66 3.50 -17.74 8.89
N ASP A 67 4.61 -17.89 9.60
CA ASP A 67 4.97 -17.03 10.72
C ASP A 67 6.02 -16.02 10.23
N TRP A 68 5.55 -14.85 9.87
CA TRP A 68 6.34 -13.77 9.29
C TRP A 68 7.39 -13.20 10.25
N HIS A 69 7.19 -13.42 11.54
CA HIS A 69 8.07 -12.91 12.61
C HIS A 69 9.06 -13.95 13.11
N LYS A 70 8.94 -15.20 12.65
CA LYS A 70 9.84 -16.28 13.05
C LYS A 70 11.17 -16.20 12.31
N GLY A 71 12.27 -16.05 13.05
CA GLY A 71 13.61 -16.12 12.51
C GLY A 71 14.01 -17.57 12.13
N HIS A 72 14.70 -17.72 11.02
CA HIS A 72 15.26 -18.98 10.52
C HIS A 72 16.78 -18.83 10.37
N GLU A 73 17.52 -19.77 10.94
CA GLU A 73 18.98 -19.79 10.77
C GLU A 73 19.36 -20.27 9.37
N TYR A 74 20.30 -19.62 8.75
CA TYR A 74 20.93 -20.03 7.49
C TYR A 74 22.41 -19.69 7.48
N VAL A 75 23.16 -20.29 6.54
CA VAL A 75 24.58 -19.99 6.32
C VAL A 75 24.69 -19.21 5.01
N ASN A 76 25.23 -18.01 5.06
CA ASN A 76 25.41 -17.17 3.88
C ASN A 76 26.58 -17.66 2.99
N ALA A 77 26.77 -17.06 1.82
CA ALA A 77 27.84 -17.42 0.88
C ALA A 77 29.28 -17.26 1.42
N LYS A 78 29.43 -16.54 2.55
CA LYS A 78 30.72 -16.38 3.26
C LYS A 78 30.93 -17.41 4.35
N GLY A 79 30.00 -18.35 4.54
CA GLY A 79 30.04 -19.35 5.62
C GLY A 79 29.61 -18.82 6.99
N GLU A 80 29.02 -17.62 7.07
CA GLU A 80 28.56 -17.03 8.32
C GLU A 80 27.13 -17.47 8.64
N LYS A 81 26.86 -17.82 9.92
CA LYS A 81 25.52 -18.04 10.40
C LYS A 81 24.77 -16.73 10.51
N LYS A 82 23.56 -16.67 9.95
CA LYS A 82 22.66 -15.52 9.96
C LYS A 82 21.24 -15.97 10.33
N THR A 83 20.44 -15.02 10.77
CA THR A 83 18.99 -15.21 10.94
C THR A 83 18.27 -14.38 9.89
N GLY A 84 17.45 -15.01 9.10
CA GLY A 84 16.60 -14.36 8.12
C GLY A 84 15.12 -14.67 8.35
N TYR A 85 14.27 -13.97 7.62
CA TYR A 85 12.81 -14.04 7.74
C TYR A 85 12.18 -14.25 6.38
N PHE A 86 11.03 -14.91 6.35
CA PHE A 86 10.18 -14.85 5.17
C PHE A 86 9.63 -13.45 5.02
N ARG A 87 9.65 -12.93 3.77
CA ARG A 87 9.09 -11.62 3.44
C ARG A 87 8.20 -11.75 2.21
N TYR A 88 7.12 -10.99 2.23
CA TYR A 88 6.17 -10.85 1.14
C TYR A 88 6.34 -9.48 0.52
N TRP A 89 6.65 -9.43 -0.77
CA TRP A 89 6.90 -8.19 -1.49
C TRP A 89 6.11 -8.11 -2.79
N ALA A 90 5.80 -6.89 -3.20
CA ALA A 90 5.35 -6.52 -4.54
C ALA A 90 4.37 -7.52 -5.15
N PRO A 91 3.16 -7.61 -4.61
CA PRO A 91 2.10 -8.36 -5.25
C PRO A 91 1.73 -7.70 -6.57
N GLY A 92 1.72 -8.46 -7.66
CA GLY A 92 1.12 -8.06 -8.91
C GLY A 92 -0.41 -7.98 -8.79
N ARG A 93 -1.05 -7.44 -9.81
CA ARG A 93 -2.50 -7.38 -9.89
C ARG A 93 -3.12 -8.76 -9.73
N VAL A 94 -4.13 -8.86 -8.88
CA VAL A 94 -4.94 -10.07 -8.82
C VAL A 94 -5.83 -10.11 -10.05
N VAL A 95 -5.79 -11.23 -10.75
CA VAL A 95 -6.61 -11.50 -11.95
C VAL A 95 -7.52 -12.71 -11.71
N GLU A 96 -8.70 -12.70 -12.32
CA GLU A 96 -9.70 -13.76 -12.15
C GLU A 96 -9.79 -14.60 -13.43
N LYS A 97 -9.92 -15.92 -13.25
CA LYS A 97 -10.21 -16.87 -14.32
C LYS A 97 -11.11 -17.98 -13.80
N ASN A 98 -12.30 -18.10 -14.38
CA ASN A 98 -13.26 -19.17 -14.07
C ASN A 98 -13.64 -19.29 -12.59
N GLY A 99 -13.72 -18.16 -11.87
CA GLY A 99 -14.04 -18.12 -10.45
C GLY A 99 -12.85 -18.38 -9.52
N GLU A 100 -11.65 -18.55 -10.06
CA GLU A 100 -10.39 -18.59 -9.30
C GLU A 100 -9.63 -17.25 -9.45
N TYR A 101 -9.03 -16.79 -8.35
CA TYR A 101 -8.24 -15.56 -8.29
C TYR A 101 -6.76 -15.93 -8.19
N TYR A 102 -5.94 -15.33 -9.06
CA TYR A 102 -4.50 -15.59 -9.14
C TYR A 102 -3.73 -14.37 -8.66
N LEU A 103 -2.82 -14.60 -7.73
CA LEU A 103 -1.92 -13.60 -7.17
C LEU A 103 -0.47 -14.00 -7.52
N TYR A 104 0.23 -13.12 -8.23
CA TYR A 104 1.65 -13.25 -8.50
C TYR A 104 2.41 -12.33 -7.56
N THR A 105 3.28 -12.87 -6.73
CA THR A 105 3.93 -12.08 -5.69
C THR A 105 5.34 -12.55 -5.41
N THR A 106 6.16 -11.66 -4.94
CA THR A 106 7.52 -11.98 -4.52
C THR A 106 7.52 -12.55 -3.11
N PHE A 107 8.12 -13.72 -2.96
CA PHE A 107 8.57 -14.21 -1.66
C PHE A 107 10.09 -14.12 -1.58
N VAL A 108 10.57 -13.59 -0.47
CA VAL A 108 11.97 -13.66 -0.10
C VAL A 108 12.11 -14.72 0.97
N LYS A 109 12.95 -15.72 0.70
CA LYS A 109 13.28 -16.76 1.67
C LYS A 109 14.24 -16.22 2.73
N PRO A 110 14.36 -16.89 3.88
CA PRO A 110 15.33 -16.51 4.92
C PRO A 110 16.78 -16.37 4.45
N ASP A 111 17.16 -17.11 3.41
CA ASP A 111 18.49 -17.07 2.78
C ASP A 111 18.66 -15.94 1.73
N GLU A 112 17.76 -14.97 1.73
CA GLU A 112 17.73 -13.83 0.81
C GLU A 112 17.40 -14.19 -0.65
N ASN A 113 16.95 -15.41 -0.94
CA ASN A 113 16.55 -15.81 -2.28
C ASN A 113 15.12 -15.29 -2.57
N ALA A 114 15.04 -14.30 -3.45
CA ALA A 114 13.79 -13.63 -3.83
C ALA A 114 13.33 -14.06 -5.24
N ARG A 115 12.08 -14.51 -5.38
CA ARG A 115 11.47 -14.94 -6.65
C ARG A 115 9.99 -14.64 -6.68
N THR A 116 9.40 -14.64 -7.87
CA THR A 116 7.94 -14.53 -8.04
C THR A 116 7.29 -15.90 -8.00
N TYR A 117 6.23 -15.98 -7.21
CA TYR A 117 5.41 -17.19 -7.02
C TYR A 117 3.98 -16.91 -7.43
N VAL A 118 3.27 -17.95 -7.87
CA VAL A 118 1.85 -17.89 -8.16
C VAL A 118 1.05 -18.55 -7.06
N LEU A 119 0.07 -17.82 -6.54
CA LEU A 119 -0.89 -18.28 -5.55
C LEU A 119 -2.30 -18.15 -6.13
N LYS A 120 -3.23 -18.92 -5.58
CA LYS A 120 -4.63 -18.84 -5.96
C LYS A 120 -5.58 -18.96 -4.78
N SER A 121 -6.78 -18.44 -4.97
CA SER A 121 -7.87 -18.46 -4.01
C SER A 121 -9.22 -18.55 -4.73
N ASP A 122 -10.26 -18.97 -4.03
CA ASP A 122 -11.65 -18.91 -4.47
C ASP A 122 -12.30 -17.54 -4.19
N ARG A 123 -11.57 -16.62 -3.55
CA ARG A 123 -12.03 -15.26 -3.20
C ARG A 123 -10.92 -14.23 -3.39
N PRO A 124 -11.26 -13.01 -3.80
CA PRO A 124 -10.26 -11.97 -4.01
C PRO A 124 -9.52 -11.54 -2.74
N GLU A 125 -10.15 -11.65 -1.57
CA GLU A 125 -9.51 -11.37 -0.29
C GLU A 125 -8.66 -12.52 0.27
N GLY A 126 -8.63 -13.64 -0.40
CA GLY A 126 -7.93 -14.84 0.09
C GLY A 126 -8.79 -15.72 1.03
N PRO A 127 -8.19 -16.66 1.76
CA PRO A 127 -6.75 -16.89 1.83
C PRO A 127 -6.18 -17.43 0.51
N PHE A 128 -5.01 -16.91 0.13
CA PHE A 128 -4.29 -17.39 -1.04
C PHE A 128 -3.36 -18.55 -0.66
N LEU A 129 -3.38 -19.60 -1.48
CA LEU A 129 -2.53 -20.78 -1.37
C LEU A 129 -1.61 -20.88 -2.58
N PHE A 130 -0.42 -21.40 -2.41
CA PHE A 130 0.48 -21.64 -3.53
C PHE A 130 -0.17 -22.55 -4.56
N ALA A 131 -0.13 -22.18 -5.83
CA ALA A 131 -0.69 -22.97 -6.92
C ALA A 131 -0.04 -24.36 -6.97
N GLY A 132 -0.86 -25.39 -7.27
CA GLY A 132 -0.42 -26.78 -7.24
C GLY A 132 -0.37 -27.42 -5.86
N ARG A 133 -0.83 -26.72 -4.80
CA ARG A 133 -0.89 -27.25 -3.43
C ARG A 133 -2.23 -26.96 -2.75
N ASN A 134 -2.65 -27.87 -1.87
CA ASN A 134 -3.86 -27.70 -1.08
C ASN A 134 -3.65 -26.92 0.22
N SER A 135 -2.40 -26.90 0.73
CA SER A 135 -2.03 -26.11 1.92
C SER A 135 -0.52 -26.02 2.05
N ILE A 136 -0.03 -24.92 2.63
CA ILE A 136 1.36 -24.77 3.06
C ILE A 136 1.35 -24.44 4.54
N SER A 137 2.13 -25.18 5.33
CA SER A 137 2.43 -24.81 6.70
C SER A 137 3.77 -24.05 6.74
N SER A 138 3.90 -23.11 7.65
CA SER A 138 5.15 -22.38 7.90
C SER A 138 6.36 -23.25 8.26
N HIS A 139 6.13 -24.53 8.50
CA HIS A 139 7.14 -25.50 8.90
C HIS A 139 7.64 -26.38 7.75
N SER A 140 6.98 -26.38 6.58
CA SER A 140 7.38 -27.16 5.42
C SER A 140 7.58 -26.27 4.21
N LEU A 141 8.82 -26.21 3.76
CA LEU A 141 9.23 -25.57 2.51
C LEU A 141 9.08 -26.52 1.31
N ASP A 142 8.64 -27.76 1.55
CA ASP A 142 8.48 -28.76 0.50
C ASP A 142 7.46 -28.32 -0.54
N GLY A 143 7.94 -28.15 -1.78
CA GLY A 143 7.18 -27.69 -2.94
C GLY A 143 6.83 -26.19 -2.96
N PHE A 144 7.36 -25.39 -2.05
CA PHE A 144 7.35 -23.94 -2.18
C PHE A 144 7.91 -23.51 -3.55
N ASP A 145 9.04 -24.08 -3.95
CA ASP A 145 9.69 -23.78 -5.24
C ASP A 145 8.88 -24.27 -6.46
N GLN A 146 7.94 -25.20 -6.31
CA GLN A 146 7.06 -25.67 -7.41
C GLN A 146 6.06 -24.59 -7.86
N SER A 147 5.77 -23.62 -7.01
CA SER A 147 4.92 -22.47 -7.37
C SER A 147 5.71 -21.26 -7.84
N CYS A 148 7.04 -21.39 -7.99
CA CYS A 148 7.88 -20.35 -8.58
C CYS A 148 7.60 -20.26 -10.08
N ILE A 149 7.13 -19.07 -10.52
CA ILE A 149 6.81 -18.84 -11.93
C ILE A 149 7.92 -18.02 -12.62
N ALA A 150 8.58 -17.11 -11.90
CA ALA A 150 9.68 -16.32 -12.47
C ALA A 150 10.88 -16.25 -11.51
N PRO A 151 12.13 -16.24 -12.06
CA PRO A 151 13.34 -16.34 -11.26
C PRO A 151 13.77 -15.03 -10.57
N ASP A 152 12.99 -13.98 -10.71
CA ASP A 152 13.24 -12.65 -10.13
C ASP A 152 11.93 -12.09 -9.54
N ILE A 153 11.98 -10.87 -8.99
CA ILE A 153 10.90 -10.22 -8.24
C ILE A 153 9.91 -9.47 -9.14
N ASP A 154 8.81 -9.01 -8.55
CA ASP A 154 7.85 -8.05 -9.10
C ASP A 154 7.06 -8.60 -10.30
N GLY A 155 6.51 -9.81 -10.15
CA GLY A 155 5.68 -10.41 -11.18
C GLY A 155 4.34 -9.69 -11.34
N GLU A 156 4.15 -9.02 -12.48
CA GLU A 156 2.91 -8.35 -12.85
C GLU A 156 2.23 -9.08 -14.02
N PRO A 157 1.02 -9.61 -13.84
CA PRO A 157 0.27 -10.27 -14.91
C PRO A 157 -0.42 -9.24 -15.80
N PHE A 158 -0.53 -9.58 -17.06
CA PHE A 158 -1.38 -8.89 -18.03
C PHE A 158 -2.18 -9.90 -18.84
N VAL A 159 -3.49 -9.72 -18.91
CA VAL A 159 -4.38 -10.53 -19.74
C VAL A 159 -4.87 -9.65 -20.89
N ASP A 160 -4.57 -10.07 -22.12
CA ASP A 160 -5.01 -9.35 -23.32
C ASP A 160 -6.48 -9.63 -23.66
N ASP A 161 -7.04 -8.88 -24.58
CA ASP A 161 -8.46 -8.97 -25.00
C ASP A 161 -8.85 -10.36 -25.54
N ASP A 162 -7.89 -11.12 -26.05
CA ASP A 162 -8.11 -12.49 -26.55
C ASP A 162 -7.98 -13.57 -25.45
N GLY A 163 -7.75 -13.16 -24.19
CA GLY A 163 -7.56 -14.05 -23.06
C GLY A 163 -6.13 -14.59 -22.91
N THR A 164 -5.21 -14.24 -23.79
CA THR A 164 -3.80 -14.61 -23.65
C THR A 164 -3.18 -13.87 -22.46
N ALA A 165 -2.53 -14.60 -21.58
CA ALA A 165 -1.91 -14.04 -20.40
C ALA A 165 -0.39 -13.96 -20.51
N TYR A 166 0.15 -12.93 -19.93
CA TYR A 166 1.59 -12.63 -19.90
C TYR A 166 2.01 -12.28 -18.48
N LEU A 167 3.27 -12.55 -18.15
CA LEU A 167 3.89 -12.12 -16.92
C LEU A 167 5.07 -11.21 -17.25
N PHE A 168 5.14 -10.08 -16.56
CA PHE A 168 6.25 -9.14 -16.58
C PHE A 168 6.95 -9.15 -15.22
N TRP A 169 8.28 -9.01 -15.16
CA TRP A 169 9.00 -8.98 -13.89
C TRP A 169 10.26 -8.13 -13.99
N ARG A 170 10.96 -7.96 -12.86
CA ARG A 170 12.16 -7.12 -12.77
C ARG A 170 13.16 -7.39 -13.90
N ARG A 171 14.01 -6.42 -14.17
CA ARG A 171 15.00 -6.39 -15.26
C ARG A 171 14.36 -6.36 -16.65
N ARG A 172 13.15 -5.85 -16.76
CA ARG A 172 12.40 -5.73 -18.03
C ARG A 172 12.10 -7.07 -18.69
N MET A 173 11.97 -8.10 -17.90
CA MET A 173 11.70 -9.44 -18.42
C MET A 173 10.20 -9.66 -18.59
N ALA A 174 9.84 -10.42 -19.63
CA ALA A 174 8.46 -10.81 -19.87
C ALA A 174 8.38 -12.16 -20.59
N ALA A 175 7.28 -12.89 -20.39
CA ALA A 175 6.95 -14.09 -21.15
C ALA A 175 5.45 -14.30 -21.20
N ARG A 176 4.99 -15.10 -22.17
CA ARG A 176 3.62 -15.60 -22.19
C ARG A 176 3.44 -16.65 -21.09
N MET A 177 2.27 -16.69 -20.48
CA MET A 177 1.87 -17.74 -19.54
C MET A 177 1.17 -18.91 -20.27
N THR A 178 1.18 -20.07 -19.67
CA THR A 178 0.37 -21.22 -20.07
C THR A 178 -1.11 -20.94 -19.82
N ASP A 179 -1.98 -21.75 -20.44
CA ASP A 179 -3.44 -21.54 -20.33
C ASP A 179 -3.96 -21.69 -18.89
N ASP A 180 -3.25 -22.40 -18.02
CA ASP A 180 -3.59 -22.52 -16.59
C ASP A 180 -3.07 -21.35 -15.74
N TRP A 181 -2.35 -20.41 -16.34
CA TRP A 181 -1.75 -19.24 -15.68
C TRP A 181 -0.74 -19.56 -14.57
N GLN A 182 -0.20 -20.77 -14.55
CA GLN A 182 0.68 -21.23 -13.47
C GLN A 182 2.14 -21.39 -13.91
N HIS A 183 2.43 -21.35 -15.21
CA HIS A 183 3.76 -21.51 -15.76
C HIS A 183 3.99 -20.51 -16.90
N LEU A 184 5.27 -20.30 -17.22
CA LEU A 184 5.65 -19.55 -18.42
C LEU A 184 5.76 -20.51 -19.61
N THR A 185 5.44 -20.00 -20.79
CA THR A 185 5.59 -20.74 -22.06
C THR A 185 6.30 -19.86 -23.09
N GLY A 186 7.05 -20.51 -23.98
CA GLY A 186 7.84 -19.83 -25.01
C GLY A 186 9.11 -19.18 -24.45
N ASP A 187 9.72 -18.34 -25.27
CA ASP A 187 10.96 -17.64 -24.90
C ASP A 187 10.66 -16.42 -24.02
N THR A 188 11.52 -16.23 -23.05
CA THR A 188 11.55 -15.00 -22.27
C THR A 188 12.13 -13.88 -23.12
N VAL A 189 11.46 -12.73 -23.14
CA VAL A 189 11.89 -11.53 -23.85
C VAL A 189 12.35 -10.44 -22.90
N VAL A 190 13.29 -9.61 -23.37
CA VAL A 190 13.67 -8.37 -22.68
C VAL A 190 12.92 -7.23 -23.34
N MET A 191 12.07 -6.55 -22.56
CA MET A 191 11.29 -5.41 -23.05
C MET A 191 12.21 -4.27 -23.49
N SER A 192 11.97 -3.76 -24.69
CA SER A 192 12.71 -2.61 -25.21
C SER A 192 12.33 -1.35 -24.44
N THR A 193 13.32 -0.62 -23.91
CA THR A 193 13.13 0.64 -23.21
C THR A 193 14.12 1.69 -23.68
N ALA A 194 13.66 2.94 -23.73
CA ALA A 194 14.50 4.07 -24.12
C ALA A 194 15.60 4.38 -23.09
N ARG A 195 15.35 4.04 -21.83
CA ARG A 195 16.27 4.32 -20.73
C ARG A 195 16.79 3.04 -20.13
N GLN A 196 18.07 3.02 -19.82
CA GLN A 196 18.78 1.89 -19.23
C GLN A 196 18.99 2.09 -17.71
N GLY A 197 19.58 1.11 -17.06
CA GLY A 197 19.89 1.12 -15.64
C GLY A 197 18.88 0.32 -14.82
N TYR A 198 18.83 0.57 -13.51
CA TYR A 198 17.95 -0.12 -12.59
C TYR A 198 16.48 0.04 -13.00
N SER A 199 15.72 -1.06 -12.93
CA SER A 199 14.30 -1.07 -13.22
C SER A 199 13.64 -2.25 -12.52
N GLU A 200 12.52 -1.96 -11.86
CA GLU A 200 11.62 -2.89 -11.21
C GLU A 200 10.19 -2.42 -11.37
N GLY A 201 9.22 -3.08 -10.74
CA GLY A 201 7.81 -2.71 -10.77
C GLY A 201 7.25 -2.51 -12.18
N PRO A 202 7.38 -3.50 -13.08
CA PRO A 202 6.83 -3.38 -14.42
C PRO A 202 5.30 -3.37 -14.38
N VAL A 203 4.66 -2.57 -15.26
CA VAL A 203 3.22 -2.60 -15.47
C VAL A 203 2.92 -2.65 -16.95
N MET A 204 2.02 -3.54 -17.35
CA MET A 204 1.46 -3.58 -18.69
C MET A 204 -0.04 -3.28 -18.63
N PHE A 205 -0.50 -2.35 -19.47
CA PHE A 205 -1.93 -2.14 -19.70
C PHE A 205 -2.19 -1.78 -21.15
N LYS A 206 -3.46 -1.93 -21.56
CA LYS A 206 -3.92 -1.61 -22.91
C LYS A 206 -4.99 -0.54 -22.87
N ARG A 207 -4.89 0.44 -23.76
CA ARG A 207 -5.88 1.50 -23.92
C ARG A 207 -6.06 1.82 -25.40
N LYS A 208 -7.30 1.69 -25.90
CA LYS A 208 -7.64 2.02 -27.31
C LYS A 208 -6.68 1.39 -28.32
N GLY A 209 -6.35 0.12 -28.13
CA GLY A 209 -5.46 -0.64 -29.01
C GLY A 209 -3.97 -0.33 -28.89
N ILE A 210 -3.57 0.47 -27.90
CA ILE A 210 -2.17 0.77 -27.59
C ILE A 210 -1.79 0.03 -26.31
N TYR A 211 -0.68 -0.69 -26.33
CA TYR A 211 -0.03 -1.29 -25.16
C TYR A 211 0.93 -0.30 -24.55
N TYR A 212 0.88 -0.15 -23.25
CA TYR A 212 1.76 0.71 -22.47
C TYR A 212 2.57 -0.16 -21.51
N TYR A 213 3.88 -0.11 -21.65
CA TYR A 213 4.81 -0.74 -20.72
C TYR A 213 5.41 0.33 -19.83
N ILE A 214 4.98 0.36 -18.56
CA ILE A 214 5.53 1.24 -17.53
C ILE A 214 6.65 0.51 -16.81
N TYR A 215 7.71 1.23 -16.50
CA TYR A 215 8.85 0.73 -15.73
C TYR A 215 9.42 1.82 -14.84
N THR A 216 9.88 1.42 -13.65
CA THR A 216 10.55 2.35 -12.74
C THR A 216 12.00 2.53 -13.14
N LEU A 217 12.51 3.70 -12.82
CA LEU A 217 13.93 4.03 -12.88
C LEU A 217 14.35 4.48 -11.49
N ARG A 218 15.64 4.20 -11.13
CA ARG A 218 16.17 4.51 -9.81
C ARG A 218 15.45 3.73 -8.73
N GLY A 219 15.64 4.09 -7.47
CA GLY A 219 14.98 3.43 -6.34
C GLY A 219 14.89 4.36 -5.14
N ASN A 220 14.26 3.90 -4.07
CA ASN A 220 14.05 4.61 -2.83
C ASN A 220 13.35 5.97 -3.06
N GLN A 221 13.75 7.02 -2.33
CA GLN A 221 13.18 8.37 -2.46
C GLN A 221 13.34 9.01 -3.86
N ASN A 222 13.98 8.33 -4.80
CA ASN A 222 14.28 8.83 -6.14
C ASN A 222 13.57 8.07 -7.26
N TYR A 223 12.55 7.27 -6.97
CA TYR A 223 11.75 6.61 -8.00
C TYR A 223 11.23 7.61 -9.04
N VAL A 224 11.27 7.18 -10.28
CA VAL A 224 10.66 7.83 -11.45
C VAL A 224 9.99 6.76 -12.28
N ASN A 225 8.87 7.07 -12.91
CA ASN A 225 8.17 6.13 -13.78
C ASN A 225 8.24 6.62 -15.23
N ALA A 226 8.80 5.76 -16.07
CA ALA A 226 8.87 5.94 -17.51
C ALA A 226 7.98 4.93 -18.21
N TYR A 227 7.68 5.16 -19.50
CA TYR A 227 6.86 4.25 -20.29
C TYR A 227 7.31 4.16 -21.75
N MET A 228 6.92 3.05 -22.36
CA MET A 228 7.03 2.79 -23.80
C MET A 228 5.64 2.46 -24.34
N MET A 229 5.41 2.63 -25.64
CA MET A 229 4.14 2.36 -26.30
C MET A 229 4.32 1.37 -27.45
N SER A 230 3.36 0.47 -27.65
CA SER A 230 3.28 -0.42 -28.80
C SER A 230 1.86 -0.49 -29.36
N ARG A 231 1.75 -0.59 -30.69
CA ARG A 231 0.49 -0.88 -31.39
C ARG A 231 0.49 -2.29 -32.00
N GLN A 232 1.49 -3.11 -31.67
CA GLN A 232 1.69 -4.43 -32.26
C GLN A 232 1.30 -5.56 -31.29
N SER A 233 1.98 -5.64 -30.17
CA SER A 233 1.76 -6.70 -29.18
C SER A 233 2.26 -6.30 -27.81
N PRO A 234 1.88 -7.03 -26.73
CA PRO A 234 2.40 -6.77 -25.39
C PRO A 234 3.88 -7.13 -25.21
N LEU A 235 4.50 -7.84 -26.15
CA LEU A 235 5.90 -8.27 -26.04
C LEU A 235 6.85 -7.63 -27.07
N SER A 236 6.31 -6.88 -28.04
CA SER A 236 7.13 -6.33 -29.12
C SER A 236 6.59 -5.02 -29.69
N GLY A 237 7.42 -4.35 -30.52
CA GLY A 237 7.02 -3.12 -31.19
C GLY A 237 6.97 -1.90 -30.27
N PHE A 238 7.67 -1.93 -29.14
CA PHE A 238 7.69 -0.82 -28.21
C PHE A 238 8.62 0.28 -28.65
N GLU A 239 8.06 1.48 -28.75
CA GLU A 239 8.75 2.71 -29.14
C GLU A 239 8.62 3.74 -28.00
N LYS A 240 9.62 4.62 -27.90
CA LYS A 240 9.56 5.76 -27.02
C LYS A 240 8.48 6.71 -27.51
N PRO A 241 7.60 7.23 -26.62
CA PRO A 241 6.63 8.25 -27.00
C PRO A 241 7.33 9.52 -27.51
N GLU A 242 6.68 10.23 -28.42
CA GLU A 242 7.15 11.59 -28.77
C GLU A 242 7.13 12.47 -27.52
N GLY A 243 8.20 13.25 -27.35
CA GLY A 243 8.35 14.13 -26.19
C GLY A 243 8.81 13.40 -24.92
N ASN A 244 8.01 13.50 -23.86
CA ASN A 244 8.38 13.02 -22.54
C ASN A 244 7.95 11.57 -22.30
N ASP A 245 8.91 10.71 -22.01
CA ASP A 245 8.71 9.32 -21.63
C ASP A 245 8.67 9.09 -20.12
N ILE A 246 8.95 10.11 -19.31
CA ILE A 246 8.77 10.08 -17.85
C ILE A 246 7.47 10.80 -17.51
N PHE A 247 6.53 10.09 -16.92
CA PHE A 247 5.22 10.67 -16.60
C PHE A 247 5.02 10.94 -15.11
N LEU A 248 5.80 10.31 -14.21
CA LEU A 248 5.67 10.50 -12.76
C LEU A 248 7.05 10.57 -12.10
N PHE A 249 7.24 11.57 -11.25
CA PHE A 249 8.46 11.85 -10.47
C PHE A 249 8.10 12.67 -9.22
N SER A 250 9.08 12.86 -8.32
CA SER A 250 8.88 13.59 -7.06
C SER A 250 8.36 15.01 -7.26
N SER A 251 7.37 15.41 -6.48
CA SER A 251 6.91 16.80 -6.36
C SER A 251 7.35 17.37 -5.02
N ILE A 252 8.34 18.27 -5.05
CA ILE A 252 8.79 18.95 -3.83
C ILE A 252 7.74 19.93 -3.32
N ALA A 253 7.03 20.59 -4.26
CA ALA A 253 5.99 21.56 -3.92
C ALA A 253 4.82 20.93 -3.15
N ASP A 254 4.44 19.71 -3.56
CA ASP A 254 3.36 18.94 -2.95
C ASP A 254 3.87 17.94 -1.88
N ASN A 255 5.17 17.98 -1.59
CA ASN A 255 5.81 17.15 -0.57
C ASN A 255 5.64 15.63 -0.80
N VAL A 256 5.67 15.19 -2.06
CA VAL A 256 5.59 13.78 -2.48
C VAL A 256 6.95 13.33 -3.01
N TRP A 257 7.53 12.32 -2.41
CA TRP A 257 8.90 11.90 -2.67
C TRP A 257 8.98 10.46 -3.13
N GLY A 258 9.74 10.22 -4.22
CA GLY A 258 9.98 8.91 -4.77
C GLY A 258 8.71 8.15 -5.15
N PRO A 259 7.77 8.76 -5.89
CA PRO A 259 6.58 8.06 -6.34
C PRO A 259 6.97 6.99 -7.35
N GLY A 260 6.64 5.75 -7.08
CA GLY A 260 7.05 4.66 -7.96
C GLY A 260 6.42 3.33 -7.63
N HIS A 261 6.87 2.31 -8.34
CA HIS A 261 6.46 0.93 -8.18
C HIS A 261 4.96 0.81 -7.88
N GLY A 262 4.15 1.04 -8.88
CA GLY A 262 2.69 1.07 -8.76
C GLY A 262 2.00 0.21 -9.80
N ASN A 263 0.71 0.45 -9.93
CA ASN A 263 -0.16 -0.29 -10.83
C ASN A 263 -1.17 0.67 -11.48
N VAL A 264 -1.60 0.37 -12.70
CA VAL A 264 -2.66 1.12 -13.39
C VAL A 264 -4.00 0.41 -13.17
N PHE A 265 -4.92 1.10 -12.54
CA PHE A 265 -6.30 0.67 -12.40
C PHE A 265 -7.19 1.44 -13.38
N TYR A 266 -7.96 0.71 -14.18
CA TYR A 266 -8.98 1.26 -15.06
C TYR A 266 -10.36 1.13 -14.43
N ASN A 267 -11.04 2.26 -14.21
CA ASN A 267 -12.42 2.30 -13.75
C ASN A 267 -13.35 2.42 -14.94
N GLU A 268 -13.99 1.31 -15.33
CA GLU A 268 -14.91 1.26 -16.47
C GLU A 268 -16.12 2.18 -16.32
N GLU A 269 -16.59 2.40 -15.08
CA GLU A 269 -17.80 3.18 -14.81
C GLU A 269 -17.61 4.67 -15.14
N THR A 270 -16.40 5.18 -15.04
CA THR A 270 -16.08 6.62 -15.25
C THR A 270 -15.09 6.84 -16.39
N ASP A 271 -14.62 5.79 -17.08
CA ASP A 271 -13.52 5.82 -18.07
C ASP A 271 -12.24 6.47 -17.52
N ASP A 272 -11.98 6.29 -16.21
CA ASP A 272 -10.81 6.83 -15.54
C ASP A 272 -9.67 5.81 -15.48
N TYR A 273 -8.46 6.25 -15.76
CA TYR A 273 -7.23 5.55 -15.45
C TYR A 273 -6.60 6.13 -14.21
N ILE A 274 -6.32 5.29 -13.23
CA ILE A 274 -5.75 5.70 -11.95
C ILE A 274 -4.42 4.98 -11.76
N PHE A 275 -3.36 5.74 -11.51
CA PHE A 275 -2.09 5.19 -11.10
C PHE A 275 -2.03 5.14 -9.57
N VAL A 276 -1.91 3.93 -9.02
CA VAL A 276 -1.69 3.69 -7.59
C VAL A 276 -0.21 3.40 -7.41
N TYR A 277 0.45 4.03 -6.48
CA TYR A 277 1.90 3.95 -6.35
C TYR A 277 2.35 4.12 -4.90
N LEU A 278 3.55 3.68 -4.59
CA LEU A 278 4.15 4.00 -3.30
C LEU A 278 4.73 5.42 -3.30
N GLU A 279 4.76 6.01 -2.13
CA GLU A 279 5.48 7.24 -1.82
C GLU A 279 6.36 7.01 -0.59
N TYR A 280 7.53 7.64 -0.55
CA TYR A 280 8.48 7.53 0.56
C TYR A 280 8.16 8.53 1.68
N GLY A 281 6.96 8.47 2.24
CA GLY A 281 6.35 9.41 3.16
C GLY A 281 7.24 10.01 4.24
N ASP A 282 7.74 9.22 5.14
CA ASP A 282 8.45 9.71 6.34
C ASP A 282 9.97 9.59 6.17
N GLY A 283 10.51 10.36 5.23
CA GLY A 283 11.96 10.45 5.00
C GLY A 283 12.60 9.17 4.48
N GLY A 284 11.84 8.37 3.71
CA GLY A 284 12.29 7.12 3.13
C GLY A 284 12.26 5.93 4.10
N THR A 285 11.66 6.09 5.27
CA THR A 285 11.56 5.02 6.28
C THR A 285 10.17 4.42 6.38
N THR A 286 9.15 5.16 5.99
CA THR A 286 7.75 4.71 5.97
C THR A 286 7.19 4.92 4.58
N ARG A 287 6.89 3.83 3.89
CA ARG A 287 6.23 3.90 2.59
C ARG A 287 4.73 4.00 2.77
N GLN A 288 4.07 4.74 1.88
CA GLN A 288 2.63 4.98 1.90
C GLN A 288 2.07 4.78 0.50
N VAL A 289 0.79 4.46 0.38
CA VAL A 289 0.12 4.34 -0.92
C VAL A 289 -0.55 5.65 -1.29
N TYR A 290 -0.25 6.13 -2.48
CA TYR A 290 -0.89 7.27 -3.13
C TYR A 290 -1.64 6.82 -4.38
N ALA A 291 -2.61 7.60 -4.80
CA ALA A 291 -3.35 7.39 -6.05
C ALA A 291 -3.70 8.72 -6.71
N ASN A 292 -3.45 8.83 -8.01
CA ASN A 292 -3.84 10.00 -8.80
C ASN A 292 -4.37 9.56 -10.17
N ARG A 293 -5.26 10.38 -10.77
CA ARG A 293 -5.80 10.11 -12.11
C ARG A 293 -4.72 10.34 -13.16
N MET A 294 -4.66 9.42 -14.12
CA MET A 294 -3.84 9.53 -15.32
C MET A 294 -4.64 10.20 -16.43
N GLU A 295 -4.02 11.12 -17.12
CA GLU A 295 -4.56 11.76 -18.30
C GLU A 295 -3.73 11.41 -19.55
N PHE A 296 -4.37 11.45 -20.71
CA PHE A 296 -3.75 11.12 -21.99
C PHE A 296 -3.96 12.26 -22.99
N ASN A 297 -2.98 12.43 -23.86
CA ASN A 297 -3.11 13.27 -25.03
C ASN A 297 -3.92 12.57 -26.16
N GLU A 298 -4.28 13.28 -27.19
CA GLU A 298 -5.05 12.73 -28.31
C GLU A 298 -4.31 11.62 -29.07
N ASP A 299 -2.98 11.69 -29.13
CA ASP A 299 -2.11 10.69 -29.74
C ASP A 299 -1.94 9.42 -28.89
N GLY A 300 -2.45 9.43 -27.67
CA GLY A 300 -2.37 8.37 -26.67
C GLY A 300 -1.18 8.49 -25.71
N THR A 301 -0.32 9.49 -25.87
CA THR A 301 0.79 9.67 -24.91
C THR A 301 0.27 10.04 -23.52
N ILE A 302 0.94 9.57 -22.46
CA ILE A 302 0.58 9.84 -21.07
C ILE A 302 1.01 11.27 -20.73
N LYS A 303 0.09 12.10 -20.23
CA LYS A 303 0.44 13.41 -19.67
C LYS A 303 1.26 13.24 -18.38
N THR A 304 2.14 14.18 -18.11
CA THR A 304 2.85 14.22 -16.83
C THR A 304 1.85 14.24 -15.68
N LEU A 305 1.93 13.26 -14.80
CA LEU A 305 1.15 13.18 -13.59
C LEU A 305 1.90 13.92 -12.49
N VAL A 306 1.29 14.94 -11.92
CA VAL A 306 1.82 15.62 -10.74
C VAL A 306 1.21 14.97 -9.52
N PRO A 307 2.03 14.28 -8.70
CA PRO A 307 1.54 13.64 -7.49
C PRO A 307 1.17 14.71 -6.46
N ASP A 308 0.00 14.55 -5.83
CA ASP A 308 -0.52 15.50 -4.86
C ASP A 308 -1.20 14.82 -3.65
N GLU A 309 -1.44 15.59 -2.59
CA GLU A 309 -2.19 15.15 -1.42
C GLU A 309 -3.70 15.11 -1.66
N LYS A 310 -4.21 15.77 -2.71
CA LYS A 310 -5.64 15.78 -3.04
C LYS A 310 -6.15 14.38 -3.38
N GLY A 311 -5.38 13.63 -4.20
CA GLY A 311 -5.71 12.27 -4.60
C GLY A 311 -6.95 12.15 -5.49
N VAL A 312 -7.54 10.96 -5.52
CA VAL A 312 -8.66 10.61 -6.43
C VAL A 312 -10.03 10.98 -5.85
N GLY A 313 -10.21 10.78 -4.54
CA GLY A 313 -11.51 10.94 -3.90
C GLY A 313 -12.45 9.75 -4.12
N TYR A 314 -13.74 9.98 -3.88
CA TYR A 314 -14.77 8.95 -4.02
C TYR A 314 -14.98 8.54 -5.47
N LEU A 315 -14.91 7.23 -5.74
CA LEU A 315 -15.25 6.63 -7.06
C LEU A 315 -16.66 6.04 -7.09
N ALA A 316 -17.28 5.88 -5.93
CA ALA A 316 -18.68 5.51 -5.79
C ALA A 316 -19.37 6.44 -4.80
N VAL A 317 -20.70 6.45 -4.80
CA VAL A 317 -21.43 7.22 -3.80
C VAL A 317 -21.10 6.65 -2.42
N SER A 318 -20.48 7.48 -1.58
CA SER A 318 -20.17 7.08 -0.20
C SER A 318 -21.46 6.66 0.50
N GLN A 319 -21.50 5.44 1.02
CA GLN A 319 -22.58 4.97 1.87
C GLN A 319 -22.53 5.61 3.27
N GLU A 320 -21.43 6.28 3.60
CA GLU A 320 -21.20 6.87 4.90
C GLU A 320 -21.70 8.32 4.93
N GLN A 321 -23.01 8.48 5.13
CA GLN A 321 -23.63 9.79 5.38
C GLN A 321 -23.68 10.15 6.88
N ARG A 322 -23.03 9.34 7.75
CA ARG A 322 -23.02 9.57 9.19
C ARG A 322 -22.14 10.75 9.57
N GLU A 323 -22.62 11.62 10.43
CA GLU A 323 -21.83 12.73 10.95
C GLU A 323 -20.73 12.20 11.89
N ASN A 324 -19.46 12.41 11.53
CA ASN A 324 -18.34 12.12 12.42
C ASN A 324 -18.20 13.22 13.48
N LYS A 325 -18.60 12.92 14.72
CA LYS A 325 -18.59 13.85 15.87
C LYS A 325 -17.17 14.24 16.30
N ALA A 326 -16.15 13.38 16.02
CA ALA A 326 -14.76 13.66 16.35
C ALA A 326 -14.23 14.95 15.72
N LEU A 327 -14.76 15.35 14.56
CA LEU A 327 -14.30 16.55 13.83
C LEU A 327 -14.57 17.88 14.56
N LYS A 328 -15.47 17.88 15.52
CA LYS A 328 -15.81 19.06 16.35
C LYS A 328 -15.33 18.91 17.79
N ALA A 329 -14.72 17.78 18.12
CA ALA A 329 -14.28 17.44 19.45
C ALA A 329 -12.89 18.01 19.78
N SER A 330 -12.58 18.03 21.06
CA SER A 330 -11.24 18.33 21.55
C SER A 330 -10.52 17.05 21.94
N PHE A 331 -9.23 16.99 21.64
CA PHE A 331 -8.40 15.83 21.94
C PHE A 331 -7.31 16.17 22.95
N SER A 332 -7.05 15.23 23.87
CA SER A 332 -5.91 15.24 24.78
C SER A 332 -5.32 13.83 24.90
N ALA A 333 -4.07 13.73 25.33
CA ALA A 333 -3.37 12.46 25.41
C ALA A 333 -2.50 12.38 26.67
N SER A 334 -2.11 11.16 27.05
CA SER A 334 -1.13 10.90 28.12
C SER A 334 0.20 11.57 27.83
N SER A 335 0.65 11.48 26.59
CA SER A 335 1.88 12.09 26.09
C SER A 335 1.78 12.41 24.59
N ILE A 336 2.71 13.21 24.12
CA ILE A 336 2.80 13.60 22.70
C ILE A 336 4.26 13.42 22.29
N ARG A 337 4.50 12.54 21.30
CA ARG A 337 5.85 12.31 20.76
C ARG A 337 6.46 13.60 20.27
N SER A 338 7.73 13.78 20.59
CA SER A 338 8.50 14.92 20.10
C SER A 338 8.51 14.98 18.58
N PRO A 339 8.42 16.17 17.98
CA PRO A 339 8.44 16.32 16.52
C PRO A 339 9.66 15.65 15.90
N ARG A 340 9.46 14.96 14.78
CA ARG A 340 10.54 14.33 14.02
C ARG A 340 10.71 15.05 12.69
N THR A 341 11.95 15.48 12.40
CA THR A 341 12.30 16.03 11.08
C THR A 341 13.11 15.01 10.31
N SER A 342 12.58 14.57 9.19
CA SER A 342 13.27 13.76 8.21
C SER A 342 13.96 14.64 7.18
N LYS A 343 15.20 14.30 6.83
CA LYS A 343 16.00 15.03 5.82
C LYS A 343 16.47 14.03 4.78
N VAL A 344 16.15 14.31 3.54
CA VAL A 344 16.57 13.47 2.42
C VAL A 344 17.13 14.32 1.28
N GLU A 345 17.99 13.71 0.46
CA GLU A 345 18.43 14.30 -0.79
C GLU A 345 17.61 13.69 -1.94
N ILE A 346 16.87 14.53 -2.63
CA ILE A 346 16.06 14.14 -3.78
C ILE A 346 16.71 14.64 -5.04
N GLU A 347 16.85 13.75 -6.01
CA GLU A 347 17.20 14.14 -7.36
C GLU A 347 16.02 14.82 -8.01
N THR A 348 16.17 16.09 -8.33
CA THR A 348 15.19 16.85 -9.09
C THR A 348 15.66 17.07 -10.51
N GLN A 349 14.72 17.08 -11.40
CA GLN A 349 14.92 17.52 -12.77
C GLN A 349 14.15 18.82 -12.94
N PRO A 350 14.79 19.99 -12.76
CA PRO A 350 14.09 21.23 -12.87
C PRO A 350 13.54 21.40 -14.29
N ASN A 351 12.23 21.48 -14.39
CA ASN A 351 11.46 21.81 -15.60
C ASN A 351 11.44 20.78 -16.74
N CYS A 352 12.23 19.73 -16.69
CA CYS A 352 12.18 18.65 -17.68
C CYS A 352 12.69 17.33 -17.10
N PRO A 353 11.84 16.30 -16.99
CA PRO A 353 12.27 14.97 -16.59
C PRO A 353 13.26 14.31 -17.56
N LEU A 354 13.53 14.93 -18.69
CA LEU A 354 14.49 14.49 -19.72
C LEU A 354 15.88 15.13 -19.57
N ALA A 355 16.05 16.06 -18.64
CA ALA A 355 17.33 16.71 -18.46
C ALA A 355 18.41 15.71 -18.05
N ASP A 356 19.51 15.65 -18.79
CA ASP A 356 20.68 14.82 -18.47
C ASP A 356 21.37 15.24 -17.15
N LYS A 357 21.04 16.40 -16.64
CA LYS A 357 21.57 16.94 -15.39
C LYS A 357 20.47 16.96 -14.33
N THR A 358 20.64 16.11 -13.34
CA THR A 358 19.86 16.14 -12.11
C THR A 358 20.54 17.06 -11.10
N SER A 359 19.75 17.80 -10.35
CA SER A 359 20.21 18.52 -9.17
C SER A 359 19.81 17.76 -7.92
N LEU A 360 20.73 17.59 -6.98
CA LEU A 360 20.39 17.10 -5.65
C LEU A 360 19.81 18.26 -4.84
N VAL A 361 18.61 18.08 -4.36
CA VAL A 361 17.94 19.04 -3.48
C VAL A 361 17.74 18.40 -2.12
N LYS A 362 18.18 19.08 -1.07
CA LYS A 362 17.89 18.67 0.31
C LYS A 362 16.49 19.14 0.65
N VAL A 363 15.65 18.20 1.03
CA VAL A 363 14.29 18.49 1.50
C VAL A 363 14.12 17.99 2.92
N GLU A 364 13.26 18.65 3.66
CA GLU A 364 12.97 18.34 5.05
C GLU A 364 11.44 18.23 5.22
N ARG A 365 11.01 17.23 5.99
CA ARG A 365 9.62 17.07 6.42
C ARG A 365 9.60 16.93 7.94
N THR A 366 8.82 17.79 8.60
CA THR A 366 8.64 17.72 10.05
C THR A 366 7.25 17.16 10.35
N HIS A 367 7.21 16.06 11.09
CA HIS A 367 6.00 15.45 11.59
C HIS A 367 5.71 15.94 13.00
N ILE A 368 4.47 16.39 13.23
CA ILE A 368 3.97 16.84 14.52
C ILE A 368 2.83 15.89 14.91
N TYR A 369 2.96 15.28 16.07
CA TYR A 369 2.08 14.20 16.53
C TYR A 369 1.01 14.70 17.51
N HIS A 370 0.36 15.82 17.19
CA HIS A 370 -0.65 16.42 18.06
C HIS A 370 -1.89 15.52 18.22
N PRO A 371 -2.49 15.43 19.43
CA PRO A 371 -3.69 14.61 19.66
C PRO A 371 -4.84 14.89 18.69
N GLY A 372 -5.06 16.15 18.34
CA GLY A 372 -6.12 16.56 17.40
C GLY A 372 -5.96 16.04 15.98
N ASN A 373 -4.76 15.53 15.61
CA ASN A 373 -4.53 14.90 14.31
C ASN A 373 -5.37 13.61 14.14
N ALA A 374 -5.72 12.95 15.25
CA ALA A 374 -6.57 11.78 15.21
C ALA A 374 -8.05 12.07 14.90
N GLY A 375 -8.43 13.34 14.69
CA GLY A 375 -9.81 13.72 14.37
C GLY A 375 -9.88 14.84 13.34
N ASP A 376 -8.95 14.89 12.39
CA ASP A 376 -8.86 16.01 11.43
C ASP A 376 -9.22 15.64 9.98
N ARG A 377 -9.57 14.38 9.70
CA ARG A 377 -9.84 13.83 8.36
C ARG A 377 -8.64 13.82 7.43
N SER A 378 -7.44 13.74 7.95
CA SER A 378 -6.24 13.70 7.13
C SER A 378 -5.51 12.36 7.32
N ASN A 379 -5.36 11.61 6.24
CA ASN A 379 -4.50 10.42 6.25
C ASN A 379 -3.00 10.78 6.31
N GLY A 380 -2.63 12.06 6.17
CA GLY A 380 -1.25 12.53 6.25
C GLY A 380 -0.80 12.91 7.65
N THR A 381 -1.68 12.90 8.65
CA THR A 381 -1.41 13.32 10.02
C THR A 381 -1.81 12.26 11.03
N ARG A 382 -1.12 12.20 12.16
CA ARG A 382 -1.39 11.22 13.23
C ARG A 382 -1.04 11.76 14.61
N TRP A 383 -1.65 11.21 15.63
CA TRP A 383 -1.14 11.28 16.99
C TRP A 383 -0.20 10.11 17.26
N MET A 384 0.87 10.37 18.01
CA MET A 384 1.77 9.35 18.57
C MET A 384 2.08 9.70 20.02
N ALA A 385 2.06 8.71 20.91
CA ALA A 385 2.58 8.84 22.26
C ALA A 385 4.12 8.85 22.27
N GLU A 386 4.72 9.38 23.36
CA GLU A 386 6.15 9.23 23.59
C GLU A 386 6.55 7.75 23.72
N THR A 387 7.76 7.42 23.31
CA THR A 387 8.25 6.03 23.30
C THR A 387 8.42 5.42 24.69
N ASN A 388 8.49 6.23 25.72
CA ASN A 388 8.61 5.83 27.13
C ASN A 388 7.30 5.99 27.91
N ASP A 389 6.18 6.17 27.24
CA ASP A 389 4.85 6.17 27.87
C ASP A 389 4.37 4.71 28.00
N ASP A 390 4.42 4.19 29.22
CA ASP A 390 4.05 2.80 29.52
C ASP A 390 2.53 2.57 29.55
N HIS A 391 1.75 3.65 29.59
CA HIS A 391 0.27 3.59 29.64
C HIS A 391 -0.36 4.63 28.70
N PRO A 392 -0.08 4.54 27.40
CA PRO A 392 -0.54 5.54 26.43
C PRO A 392 -2.05 5.54 26.28
N TRP A 393 -2.63 6.74 26.30
CA TRP A 393 -4.06 6.94 26.05
C TRP A 393 -4.31 8.21 25.23
N LEU A 394 -5.41 8.17 24.49
CA LEU A 394 -5.99 9.31 23.79
C LEU A 394 -7.41 9.53 24.26
N MET A 395 -7.77 10.76 24.58
CA MET A 395 -9.10 11.13 25.07
C MET A 395 -9.76 12.16 24.18
N VAL A 396 -11.05 11.99 23.97
CA VAL A 396 -11.95 12.90 23.24
C VAL A 396 -12.93 13.54 24.22
N ASP A 397 -13.08 14.86 24.17
CA ASP A 397 -14.19 15.60 24.75
C ASP A 397 -15.12 16.10 23.63
N LEU A 398 -16.32 15.59 23.59
CA LEU A 398 -17.36 15.97 22.61
C LEU A 398 -18.00 17.35 22.92
N GLY A 399 -17.58 18.00 24.03
CA GLY A 399 -18.12 19.28 24.49
C GLY A 399 -19.40 19.12 25.33
N GLU A 400 -20.29 18.24 24.93
CA GLU A 400 -21.51 17.89 25.66
C GLU A 400 -21.80 16.37 25.55
N ALA A 401 -22.71 15.88 26.39
CA ALA A 401 -23.08 14.47 26.31
C ALA A 401 -23.96 14.22 25.06
N MET A 402 -23.43 13.45 24.13
CA MET A 402 -24.05 13.09 22.85
C MET A 402 -24.32 11.59 22.76
N GLN A 403 -25.33 11.20 21.99
CA GLN A 403 -25.52 9.79 21.65
C GLN A 403 -24.37 9.34 20.73
N VAL A 404 -23.60 8.37 21.17
CA VAL A 404 -22.55 7.72 20.38
C VAL A 404 -22.97 6.28 20.12
N THR A 405 -23.08 5.92 18.86
CA THR A 405 -23.43 4.56 18.43
C THR A 405 -22.21 3.68 18.23
N GLU A 406 -21.15 4.25 17.64
CA GLU A 406 -19.97 3.51 17.19
C GLU A 406 -18.70 4.37 17.24
N CYS A 407 -17.59 3.73 17.52
CA CYS A 407 -16.25 4.28 17.32
C CYS A 407 -15.46 3.42 16.34
N GLN A 408 -14.60 4.07 15.55
CA GLN A 408 -13.65 3.42 14.64
C GLN A 408 -12.26 3.98 14.91
N PHE A 409 -11.29 3.08 15.14
CA PHE A 409 -9.89 3.43 15.41
C PHE A 409 -8.98 2.94 14.30
N ALA A 410 -8.36 3.86 13.56
CA ALA A 410 -7.29 3.55 12.62
C ALA A 410 -5.95 3.74 13.32
N PHE A 411 -5.38 2.66 13.86
CA PHE A 411 -4.09 2.70 14.55
C PHE A 411 -2.94 2.82 13.55
N VAL A 412 -1.79 3.30 14.02
CA VAL A 412 -0.52 3.19 13.31
C VAL A 412 -0.03 1.74 13.34
N HIS A 413 0.73 1.30 12.33
CA HIS A 413 1.20 -0.10 12.18
C HIS A 413 0.10 -1.15 12.34
N PRO A 414 -1.03 -1.03 11.64
CA PRO A 414 -2.20 -1.86 11.90
C PRO A 414 -1.99 -3.34 11.57
N ALA A 415 -1.07 -3.68 10.67
CA ALA A 415 -0.75 -5.06 10.31
C ALA A 415 0.02 -5.81 11.41
N GLU A 416 0.68 -5.11 12.32
CA GLU A 416 1.30 -5.69 13.51
C GLU A 416 0.28 -5.98 14.61
N GLY A 417 -0.86 -5.31 14.55
CA GLY A 417 -2.00 -5.50 15.43
C GLY A 417 -1.93 -4.78 16.77
N HIS A 418 -3.10 -4.64 17.39
CA HIS A 418 -3.27 -3.91 18.65
C HIS A 418 -4.16 -4.64 19.64
N ALA A 419 -3.86 -4.47 20.93
CA ALA A 419 -4.77 -4.70 22.04
C ALA A 419 -5.04 -3.37 22.75
N TRP A 420 -6.28 -3.11 23.14
CA TRP A 420 -6.72 -1.83 23.66
C TRP A 420 -8.00 -1.95 24.48
N HIS A 421 -8.28 -0.93 25.31
CA HIS A 421 -9.58 -0.78 25.94
C HIS A 421 -10.06 0.67 25.87
N LEU A 422 -11.39 0.82 25.85
CA LEU A 422 -12.11 2.08 25.79
C LEU A 422 -12.89 2.30 27.07
N GLU A 423 -12.78 3.49 27.62
CA GLU A 423 -13.58 3.96 28.75
C GLU A 423 -14.46 5.14 28.34
N LYS A 424 -15.56 5.34 29.05
CA LYS A 424 -16.49 6.45 28.87
C LYS A 424 -16.75 7.21 30.18
N SER A 425 -17.05 8.50 30.07
CA SER A 425 -17.43 9.35 31.19
C SER A 425 -18.34 10.50 30.75
N ASN A 426 -19.13 11.05 31.67
CA ASN A 426 -19.88 12.27 31.43
C ASN A 426 -19.37 13.49 32.19
N ASP A 427 -18.47 13.29 33.19
CA ASP A 427 -17.89 14.35 34.02
C ASP A 427 -16.35 14.45 33.88
N GLY A 428 -15.70 13.53 33.16
CA GLY A 428 -14.26 13.49 32.97
C GLY A 428 -13.46 12.97 34.18
N THR A 429 -14.14 12.57 35.25
CA THR A 429 -13.54 12.08 36.49
C THR A 429 -13.93 10.65 36.84
N ASN A 430 -15.21 10.32 36.66
CA ASN A 430 -15.75 8.99 36.90
C ASN A 430 -15.81 8.21 35.58
N TRP A 431 -14.88 7.23 35.42
CA TRP A 431 -14.72 6.44 34.21
C TRP A 431 -15.34 5.06 34.36
N GLN A 432 -15.99 4.60 33.30
CA GLN A 432 -16.59 3.27 33.21
C GLN A 432 -16.05 2.54 31.98
N PRO A 433 -15.73 1.23 32.10
CA PRO A 433 -15.36 0.43 30.96
C PRO A 433 -16.47 0.46 29.89
N CYS A 434 -16.05 0.53 28.63
CA CYS A 434 -16.96 0.55 27.49
C CYS A 434 -16.75 -0.68 26.60
N ALA A 435 -15.51 -0.90 26.14
CA ALA A 435 -15.16 -1.98 25.23
C ALA A 435 -13.66 -2.26 25.28
N GLY A 436 -13.21 -3.33 24.61
CA GLY A 436 -11.79 -3.62 24.49
C GLY A 436 -11.47 -4.88 23.70
N VAL A 437 -10.24 -4.96 23.25
CA VAL A 437 -9.62 -6.12 22.59
C VAL A 437 -8.40 -6.51 23.39
N LYS A 438 -8.48 -7.64 24.10
CA LYS A 438 -7.41 -8.11 25.01
C LYS A 438 -6.25 -8.80 24.29
N GLU A 439 -6.57 -9.55 23.23
CA GLU A 439 -5.58 -10.21 22.40
C GLU A 439 -5.26 -9.33 21.21
N VAL A 440 -3.98 -9.30 20.81
CA VAL A 440 -3.53 -8.50 19.68
C VAL A 440 -4.28 -8.92 18.42
N LYS A 441 -4.95 -7.96 17.78
CA LYS A 441 -5.68 -8.17 16.54
C LYS A 441 -5.13 -7.25 15.45
N ALA A 442 -4.77 -7.84 14.31
CA ALA A 442 -4.37 -7.12 13.10
C ALA A 442 -5.61 -6.83 12.25
N CYS A 443 -6.09 -5.62 12.30
CA CYS A 443 -7.18 -5.10 11.46
C CYS A 443 -7.15 -3.57 11.43
N SER A 444 -7.81 -2.98 10.45
CA SER A 444 -8.04 -1.53 10.39
C SER A 444 -9.34 -1.23 9.63
N PRO A 445 -10.19 -0.32 10.14
CA PRO A 445 -10.17 0.19 11.50
C PRO A 445 -10.63 -0.88 12.50
N HIS A 446 -10.29 -0.72 13.78
CA HIS A 446 -11.00 -1.41 14.86
C HIS A 446 -12.34 -0.72 15.07
N VAL A 447 -13.42 -1.47 14.99
CA VAL A 447 -14.81 -0.96 15.11
C VAL A 447 -15.43 -1.45 16.39
N VAL A 448 -16.06 -0.55 17.13
CA VAL A 448 -16.75 -0.87 18.40
C VAL A 448 -18.07 -0.15 18.56
N THR A 449 -19.10 -0.86 19.00
CA THR A 449 -20.38 -0.28 19.40
C THR A 449 -20.28 0.32 20.79
N VAL A 450 -20.65 1.59 20.93
CA VAL A 450 -20.73 2.29 22.22
C VAL A 450 -22.17 2.27 22.76
N GLY A 451 -23.14 2.67 21.94
CA GLY A 451 -24.58 2.56 22.22
C GLY A 451 -25.06 3.40 23.40
N ASP A 452 -24.38 4.48 23.76
CA ASP A 452 -24.67 5.25 24.98
C ASP A 452 -24.57 6.76 24.76
N LYS A 453 -25.11 7.53 25.72
CA LYS A 453 -24.98 8.98 25.76
C LYS A 453 -23.75 9.37 26.60
N VAL A 454 -22.69 9.87 25.93
CA VAL A 454 -21.41 10.14 26.56
C VAL A 454 -20.87 11.49 26.13
N ARG A 455 -20.07 12.14 27.00
CA ARG A 455 -19.30 13.35 26.68
C ARG A 455 -17.82 13.01 26.42
N TYR A 456 -17.24 12.14 27.25
CA TYR A 456 -15.81 11.79 27.18
C TYR A 456 -15.64 10.32 26.81
N LEU A 457 -14.69 10.07 25.91
CA LEU A 457 -14.21 8.73 25.58
C LEU A 457 -12.68 8.72 25.72
N ARG A 458 -12.12 7.68 26.35
CA ARG A 458 -10.68 7.52 26.52
C ARG A 458 -10.25 6.14 26.06
N LEU A 459 -9.41 6.12 25.03
CA LEU A 459 -8.84 4.93 24.44
C LEU A 459 -7.45 4.70 25.02
N HIS A 460 -7.24 3.56 25.65
CA HIS A 460 -5.93 3.08 26.11
C HIS A 460 -5.38 2.08 25.13
N ILE A 461 -4.10 2.18 24.79
CA ILE A 461 -3.40 1.23 23.92
C ILE A 461 -2.57 0.32 24.81
N ASP A 462 -3.02 -0.93 24.97
CA ASP A 462 -2.39 -1.90 25.88
C ASP A 462 -1.22 -2.63 25.23
N LYS A 463 -1.29 -2.86 23.90
CA LYS A 463 -0.22 -3.47 23.08
C LYS A 463 -0.27 -2.92 21.67
N GLY A 464 0.87 -2.91 21.00
CA GLY A 464 1.05 -2.38 19.66
C GLY A 464 1.65 -0.96 19.68
N ALA A 465 1.79 -0.37 18.51
CA ALA A 465 2.32 0.97 18.36
C ALA A 465 1.36 2.03 18.92
N ALA A 466 1.84 2.87 19.83
CA ALA A 466 1.00 3.86 20.50
C ALA A 466 0.77 5.10 19.64
N GLY A 467 -0.19 5.01 18.72
CA GLY A 467 -0.57 6.11 17.84
C GLY A 467 -1.84 5.83 17.04
N LEU A 468 -2.41 6.89 16.51
CA LEU A 468 -3.68 6.84 15.81
C LEU A 468 -3.67 7.79 14.61
N TRP A 469 -4.00 7.27 13.43
CA TRP A 469 -4.25 8.08 12.24
C TRP A 469 -5.59 8.77 12.32
N GLU A 470 -6.65 8.03 12.67
CA GLU A 470 -7.99 8.59 12.72
C GLU A 470 -8.84 7.89 13.78
N TRP A 471 -9.63 8.67 14.47
CA TRP A 471 -10.70 8.22 15.37
C TRP A 471 -12.04 8.78 14.90
N LYS A 472 -12.87 7.94 14.28
CA LYS A 472 -14.22 8.34 13.89
C LYS A 472 -15.21 8.00 15.01
N ILE A 473 -16.17 8.90 15.25
CA ILE A 473 -17.21 8.79 16.30
C ILE A 473 -18.58 9.10 15.68
N TYR A 474 -19.47 8.15 15.72
CA TYR A 474 -20.80 8.26 15.12
C TYR A 474 -21.93 8.26 16.14
#